data_a3954c423b50c99753d7c1bf5fb18ce0
#
_entry.id   a3954c423b50c99753d7c1bf5fb18ce0
#
_cell.length_a   1.000
_cell.length_b   1.000
_cell.length_c   1.000
_cell.angle_alpha   90.00
_cell.angle_beta   90.00
_cell.angle_gamma   90.00
#
_symmetry.space_group_name_H-M   'P 1'
#
loop_
_entity.id
_entity.type
_entity.pdbx_description
1 polymer ?
#
loop_
_entity_poly.entity_id
_entity_poly.type
_entity_poly.pdbx_seq_one_letter_code
_entity_poly.pdbx_strand_id
1 'polypeptide(L)'
;AKANKGAILQGLTSYALYGSENKFNNVLTNEELNAVTAQELVDRIKNLNNYEQTVIYYGPTPVYNVVSQLKTLHQVPANFAVAAPAKTFKQEVPAKNQVLFADYDMVQAETRWIRNTETYSPEKTTMVNVFNNYFGGGMGSLVFQTIRESKALAYSTYGYYVQPQKKDQDYYLLGYVGSQADKFNDATVAMNELLTKMPELPKNLELAK
;
A
#
# COMPACT_ATOMS: atom_id res chain seq x y z
N ALA A 1 4.20 -3.30 18.15
CA ALA A 1 3.91 -4.09 16.93
C ALA A 1 3.38 -5.48 17.28
N LYS A 2 3.96 -6.17 18.28
CA LYS A 2 3.58 -7.56 18.64
C LYS A 2 2.10 -7.76 19.03
N ALA A 3 1.40 -6.72 19.47
CA ALA A 3 -0.01 -6.78 19.86
C ALA A 3 -0.99 -6.28 18.78
N ASN A 4 -0.52 -6.03 17.55
CA ASN A 4 -1.33 -5.48 16.48
C ASN A 4 -1.25 -6.38 15.25
N LYS A 5 -2.33 -7.16 14.99
CA LYS A 5 -2.44 -8.05 13.83
C LYS A 5 -2.20 -7.35 12.50
N GLY A 6 -2.69 -6.12 12.35
CA GLY A 6 -2.50 -5.33 11.14
C GLY A 6 -1.03 -4.98 10.90
N ALA A 7 -0.28 -4.68 11.97
CA ALA A 7 1.16 -4.41 11.87
C ALA A 7 1.95 -5.68 11.49
N ILE A 8 1.56 -6.85 12.00
CA ILE A 8 2.19 -8.13 11.65
C ILE A 8 1.97 -8.43 10.16
N LEU A 9 0.72 -8.34 9.71
CA LEU A 9 0.39 -8.58 8.30
C LEU A 9 1.07 -7.56 7.37
N GLN A 10 1.20 -6.30 7.80
CA GLN A 10 1.95 -5.28 7.07
C GLN A 10 3.44 -5.59 7.01
N GLY A 11 4.03 -6.09 8.08
CA GLY A 11 5.43 -6.54 8.13
C GLY A 11 5.69 -7.69 7.17
N LEU A 12 4.84 -8.73 7.19
CA LEU A 12 4.90 -9.85 6.25
C LEU A 12 4.75 -9.37 4.78
N THR A 13 3.81 -8.46 4.53
CA THR A 13 3.61 -7.87 3.20
C THR A 13 4.84 -7.11 2.72
N SER A 14 5.43 -6.29 3.60
CA SER A 14 6.65 -5.53 3.28
C SER A 14 7.83 -6.45 3.01
N TYR A 15 7.96 -7.53 3.78
CA TYR A 15 8.99 -8.54 3.55
C TYR A 15 8.78 -9.28 2.23
N ALA A 16 7.53 -9.67 1.91
CA ALA A 16 7.21 -10.34 0.65
C ALA A 16 7.51 -9.48 -0.59
N LEU A 17 7.35 -8.15 -0.48
CA LEU A 17 7.58 -7.23 -1.59
C LEU A 17 9.05 -6.81 -1.74
N TYR A 18 9.77 -6.65 -0.63
CA TYR A 18 11.08 -5.98 -0.61
C TYR A 18 12.18 -6.77 0.10
N GLY A 19 11.90 -7.94 0.66
CA GLY A 19 12.86 -8.72 1.42
C GLY A 19 13.16 -8.15 2.81
N SER A 20 14.36 -8.45 3.32
CA SER A 20 14.79 -8.10 4.68
C SER A 20 14.96 -6.60 4.92
N GLU A 21 15.31 -5.84 3.88
CA GLU A 21 15.40 -4.39 3.94
C GLU A 21 14.19 -3.73 3.29
N ASN A 22 13.28 -3.19 4.09
CA ASN A 22 12.03 -2.63 3.60
C ASN A 22 11.56 -1.43 4.43
N LYS A 23 10.51 -0.77 3.96
CA LYS A 23 9.96 0.43 4.62
C LYS A 23 9.44 0.15 6.02
N PHE A 24 8.98 -1.06 6.31
CA PHE A 24 8.36 -1.41 7.58
C PHE A 24 9.39 -1.49 8.71
N ASN A 25 10.60 -1.96 8.42
CA ASN A 25 11.68 -2.07 9.41
C ASN A 25 12.71 -0.93 9.32
N ASN A 26 12.53 0.02 8.41
CA ASN A 26 13.35 1.23 8.33
C ASN A 26 12.82 2.31 9.30
N VAL A 27 12.90 2.00 10.57
CA VAL A 27 12.45 2.86 11.70
C VAL A 27 13.57 2.95 12.73
N LEU A 28 13.52 3.98 13.56
CA LEU A 28 14.44 4.11 14.68
C LEU A 28 14.33 2.93 15.64
N THR A 29 15.43 2.47 16.17
CA THR A 29 15.45 1.54 17.30
C THR A 29 14.87 2.20 18.55
N ASN A 30 14.55 1.41 19.57
CA ASN A 30 14.08 1.97 20.84
C ASN A 30 15.13 2.87 21.50
N GLU A 31 16.40 2.50 21.40
CA GLU A 31 17.54 3.26 21.91
C GLU A 31 17.66 4.61 21.20
N GLU A 32 17.63 4.61 19.88
CA GLU A 32 17.65 5.83 19.05
C GLU A 32 16.42 6.71 19.33
N LEU A 33 15.22 6.11 19.43
CA LEU A 33 14.00 6.84 19.71
C LEU A 33 14.03 7.51 21.09
N ASN A 34 14.52 6.80 22.10
CA ASN A 34 14.65 7.33 23.46
C ASN A 34 15.74 8.41 23.59
N ALA A 35 16.72 8.42 22.68
CA ALA A 35 17.76 9.44 22.64
C ALA A 35 17.32 10.76 21.98
N VAL A 36 16.22 10.75 21.22
CA VAL A 36 15.69 11.96 20.56
C VAL A 36 15.18 12.96 21.60
N THR A 37 15.68 14.19 21.55
CA THR A 37 15.27 15.26 22.42
C THR A 37 14.20 16.17 21.78
N ALA A 38 13.42 16.85 22.62
CA ALA A 38 12.45 17.84 22.13
C ALA A 38 13.13 18.97 21.32
N GLN A 39 14.34 19.37 21.73
CA GLN A 39 15.11 20.39 21.02
C GLN A 39 15.51 19.96 19.62
N GLU A 40 15.97 18.71 19.46
CA GLU A 40 16.31 18.18 18.13
C GLU A 40 15.08 18.16 17.19
N LEU A 41 13.88 17.84 17.70
CA LEU A 41 12.65 17.89 16.90
C LEU A 41 12.33 19.31 16.47
N VAL A 42 12.42 20.28 17.39
CA VAL A 42 12.22 21.70 17.09
C VAL A 42 13.21 22.20 16.04
N ASP A 43 14.48 21.84 16.17
CA ASP A 43 15.54 22.25 15.24
C ASP A 43 15.33 21.61 13.85
N ARG A 44 14.91 20.35 13.78
CA ARG A 44 14.53 19.69 12.51
C ARG A 44 13.36 20.40 11.83
N ILE A 45 12.30 20.76 12.57
CA ILE A 45 11.14 21.47 12.03
C ILE A 45 11.57 22.84 11.49
N LYS A 46 12.36 23.61 12.25
CA LYS A 46 12.85 24.92 11.80
C LYS A 46 13.76 24.80 10.57
N ASN A 47 14.56 23.74 10.51
CA ASN A 47 15.47 23.49 9.39
C ASN A 47 14.74 23.14 8.08
N LEU A 48 13.46 22.71 8.11
CA LEU A 48 12.67 22.47 6.90
C LEU A 48 12.58 23.71 6.01
N ASN A 49 12.61 24.91 6.57
CA ASN A 49 12.60 26.16 5.82
C ASN A 49 13.85 26.40 4.96
N ASN A 50 14.93 25.65 5.23
CA ASN A 50 16.15 25.73 4.44
C ASN A 50 16.08 24.95 3.11
N TYR A 51 15.07 24.11 2.92
CA TYR A 51 14.90 23.34 1.71
C TYR A 51 13.88 23.98 0.76
N GLU A 52 14.00 23.67 -0.54
CA GLU A 52 12.99 24.07 -1.52
C GLU A 52 11.62 23.47 -1.15
N GLN A 53 10.59 24.32 -1.18
CA GLN A 53 9.24 23.95 -0.79
C GLN A 53 8.24 24.26 -1.91
N THR A 54 7.27 23.36 -2.09
CA THR A 54 6.11 23.59 -2.97
C THR A 54 4.87 23.80 -2.13
N VAL A 55 4.23 24.96 -2.27
CA VAL A 55 2.96 25.26 -1.62
C VAL A 55 1.82 25.01 -2.59
N ILE A 56 0.88 24.15 -2.23
CA ILE A 56 -0.33 23.88 -3.00
C ILE A 56 -1.51 24.49 -2.24
N TYR A 57 -2.23 25.41 -2.91
CA TYR A 57 -3.42 26.03 -2.34
C TYR A 57 -4.66 25.69 -3.16
N TYR A 58 -5.72 25.27 -2.48
CA TYR A 58 -7.06 25.12 -3.03
C TYR A 58 -8.05 25.82 -2.10
N GLY A 59 -8.74 26.86 -2.59
CA GLY A 59 -9.68 27.63 -1.77
C GLY A 59 -10.21 28.89 -2.47
N PRO A 60 -11.09 29.68 -1.82
CA PRO A 60 -11.78 30.82 -2.41
C PRO A 60 -10.89 32.05 -2.57
N THR A 61 -9.73 32.12 -1.89
CA THR A 61 -8.86 33.31 -1.93
C THR A 61 -8.18 33.41 -3.31
N PRO A 62 -8.23 34.57 -3.98
CA PRO A 62 -7.52 34.77 -5.24
C PRO A 62 -6.02 34.46 -5.13
N VAL A 63 -5.45 33.80 -6.14
CA VAL A 63 -4.03 33.39 -6.17
C VAL A 63 -3.07 34.53 -5.84
N TYR A 64 -3.34 35.73 -6.36
CA TYR A 64 -2.53 36.92 -6.08
C TYR A 64 -2.44 37.22 -4.58
N ASN A 65 -3.55 37.15 -3.86
CA ASN A 65 -3.59 37.41 -2.41
C ASN A 65 -2.81 36.34 -1.64
N VAL A 66 -2.95 35.04 -2.05
CA VAL A 66 -2.20 33.92 -1.44
C VAL A 66 -0.70 34.11 -1.64
N VAL A 67 -0.28 34.43 -2.86
CA VAL A 67 1.13 34.67 -3.19
C VAL A 67 1.70 35.84 -2.41
N SER A 68 0.93 36.93 -2.28
CA SER A 68 1.34 38.12 -1.51
C SER A 68 1.52 37.80 -0.03
N GLN A 69 0.57 37.06 0.57
CA GLN A 69 0.67 36.64 1.96
C GLN A 69 1.87 35.69 2.19
N LEU A 70 2.07 34.69 1.29
CA LEU A 70 3.20 33.78 1.38
C LEU A 70 4.54 34.52 1.29
N LYS A 71 4.70 35.47 0.39
CA LYS A 71 5.92 36.31 0.28
C LYS A 71 6.20 37.09 1.54
N THR A 72 5.17 37.49 2.28
CA THR A 72 5.30 38.30 3.51
C THR A 72 5.62 37.41 4.72
N LEU A 73 4.97 36.25 4.81
CA LEU A 73 5.00 35.40 6.00
C LEU A 73 6.05 34.30 5.91
N HIS A 74 6.37 33.85 4.71
CA HIS A 74 7.29 32.73 4.47
C HIS A 74 8.65 33.25 4.04
N GLN A 75 9.58 33.25 4.99
CA GLN A 75 10.98 33.61 4.72
C GLN A 75 11.71 32.43 4.12
N VAL A 76 12.28 32.63 2.94
CA VAL A 76 13.09 31.63 2.24
C VAL A 76 14.57 32.04 2.26
N PRO A 77 15.50 31.12 2.39
CA PRO A 77 16.94 31.42 2.33
C PRO A 77 17.34 31.84 0.91
N ALA A 78 18.44 32.60 0.81
CA ALA A 78 19.00 32.98 -0.48
C ALA A 78 19.49 31.76 -1.29
N ASN A 79 19.93 30.70 -0.61
CA ASN A 79 20.33 29.43 -1.20
C ASN A 79 19.67 28.29 -0.42
N PHE A 80 19.02 27.40 -1.13
CA PHE A 80 18.42 26.21 -0.53
C PHE A 80 19.47 25.15 -0.22
N ALA A 81 19.26 24.44 0.88
CA ALA A 81 20.00 23.24 1.21
C ALA A 81 19.63 22.09 0.27
N VAL A 82 20.60 21.28 -0.09
CA VAL A 82 20.36 20.07 -0.87
C VAL A 82 19.85 18.97 0.06
N ALA A 83 18.67 18.44 -0.22
CA ALA A 83 18.11 17.33 0.53
C ALA A 83 18.94 16.06 0.31
N ALA A 84 19.21 15.31 1.38
CA ALA A 84 19.82 14.00 1.26
C ALA A 84 18.96 13.08 0.39
N PRO A 85 19.56 12.20 -0.45
CA PRO A 85 18.80 11.28 -1.26
C PRO A 85 17.95 10.35 -0.38
N ALA A 86 16.69 10.13 -0.78
CA ALA A 86 15.82 9.22 -0.06
C ALA A 86 16.34 7.78 -0.15
N LYS A 87 16.25 7.03 0.96
CA LYS A 87 16.51 5.58 0.92
C LYS A 87 15.48 4.91 0.00
N THR A 88 15.97 4.16 -0.97
CA THR A 88 15.14 3.40 -1.90
C THR A 88 15.12 1.93 -1.51
N PHE A 89 13.96 1.29 -1.70
CA PHE A 89 13.78 -0.14 -1.47
C PHE A 89 13.38 -0.79 -2.80
N LYS A 90 14.15 -1.79 -3.22
CA LYS A 90 13.91 -2.51 -4.47
C LYS A 90 12.92 -3.64 -4.22
N GLN A 91 11.92 -3.75 -5.10
CA GLN A 91 11.01 -4.89 -5.09
C GLN A 91 11.76 -6.17 -5.50
N GLU A 92 11.46 -7.26 -4.80
CA GLU A 92 12.06 -8.57 -5.07
C GLU A 92 11.07 -9.47 -5.80
N VAL A 93 11.60 -10.25 -6.75
CA VAL A 93 10.85 -11.32 -7.42
C VAL A 93 11.47 -12.64 -6.97
N PRO A 94 10.84 -13.37 -6.04
CA PRO A 94 11.37 -14.63 -5.55
C PRO A 94 11.39 -15.69 -6.66
N ALA A 95 12.48 -16.46 -6.73
CA ALA A 95 12.65 -17.53 -7.74
C ALA A 95 11.66 -18.70 -7.54
N LYS A 96 11.09 -18.84 -6.34
CA LYS A 96 10.12 -19.88 -5.97
C LYS A 96 8.98 -19.28 -5.18
N ASN A 97 7.81 -19.93 -5.23
CA ASN A 97 6.71 -19.60 -4.34
C ASN A 97 7.16 -19.74 -2.89
N GLN A 98 6.84 -18.75 -2.07
CA GLN A 98 7.17 -18.72 -0.65
C GLN A 98 5.88 -18.60 0.16
N VAL A 99 5.86 -19.23 1.33
CA VAL A 99 4.83 -19.03 2.35
C VAL A 99 5.50 -18.38 3.55
N LEU A 100 5.09 -17.15 3.85
CA LEU A 100 5.53 -16.42 5.03
C LEU A 100 4.44 -16.55 6.09
N PHE A 101 4.80 -17.02 7.28
CA PHE A 101 3.86 -17.29 8.35
C PHE A 101 4.30 -16.60 9.65
N ALA A 102 3.35 -15.99 10.33
CA ALA A 102 3.52 -15.50 11.69
C ALA A 102 2.43 -16.13 12.55
N ASP A 103 2.85 -16.89 13.58
CA ASP A 103 1.95 -17.40 14.59
C ASP A 103 1.49 -16.26 15.49
N TYR A 104 0.17 -16.09 15.59
CA TYR A 104 -0.43 -15.04 16.39
C TYR A 104 -1.79 -15.51 16.92
N ASP A 105 -1.99 -15.36 18.21
CA ASP A 105 -3.24 -15.74 18.89
C ASP A 105 -4.40 -14.84 18.42
N MET A 106 -5.19 -15.35 17.49
CA MET A 106 -6.35 -14.66 16.93
C MET A 106 -7.41 -15.63 16.43
N VAL A 107 -8.68 -15.21 16.47
CA VAL A 107 -9.83 -16.01 16.06
C VAL A 107 -9.89 -16.21 14.55
N GLN A 108 -9.31 -15.30 13.77
CA GLN A 108 -9.34 -15.29 12.31
C GLN A 108 -7.94 -15.49 11.74
N ALA A 109 -7.83 -16.27 10.67
CA ALA A 109 -6.66 -16.33 9.82
C ALA A 109 -6.72 -15.21 8.77
N GLU A 110 -5.65 -14.45 8.64
CA GLU A 110 -5.51 -13.42 7.61
C GLU A 110 -4.44 -13.83 6.59
N THR A 111 -4.82 -13.92 5.33
CA THR A 111 -3.94 -14.37 4.25
C THR A 111 -3.84 -13.33 3.17
N ARG A 112 -2.64 -13.12 2.66
CA ARG A 112 -2.35 -12.31 1.48
C ARG A 112 -1.61 -13.11 0.42
N TRP A 113 -2.06 -12.99 -0.81
CA TRP A 113 -1.35 -13.40 -2.02
C TRP A 113 -0.69 -12.18 -2.61
N ILE A 114 0.61 -12.25 -2.85
CA ILE A 114 1.38 -11.14 -3.39
C ILE A 114 2.24 -11.67 -4.53
N ARG A 115 2.19 -10.97 -5.66
CA ARG A 115 3.05 -11.27 -6.81
C ARG A 115 3.44 -9.97 -7.50
N ASN A 116 4.73 -9.66 -7.50
CA ASN A 116 5.28 -8.59 -8.31
C ASN A 116 5.11 -8.92 -9.80
N THR A 117 4.83 -7.93 -10.61
CA THR A 117 4.56 -8.07 -12.04
C THR A 117 5.47 -7.14 -12.86
N GLU A 118 4.95 -6.41 -13.81
CA GLU A 118 5.72 -5.52 -14.66
C GLU A 118 5.86 -4.10 -14.09
N THR A 119 6.84 -3.37 -14.59
CA THR A 119 7.07 -1.96 -14.26
C THR A 119 5.89 -1.09 -14.71
N TYR A 120 5.64 -0.04 -13.95
CA TYR A 120 4.56 0.91 -14.18
C TYR A 120 4.53 1.47 -15.61
N SER A 121 3.34 1.48 -16.19
CA SER A 121 3.03 2.17 -17.45
C SER A 121 1.74 2.99 -17.30
N PRO A 122 1.75 4.31 -17.58
CA PRO A 122 0.56 5.15 -17.48
C PRO A 122 -0.58 4.70 -18.44
N GLU A 123 -0.25 4.05 -19.54
CA GLU A 123 -1.22 3.54 -20.51
C GLU A 123 -2.10 2.42 -19.94
N LYS A 124 -1.61 1.71 -18.92
CA LYS A 124 -2.35 0.63 -18.24
C LYS A 124 -3.34 1.12 -17.19
N THR A 125 -3.31 2.40 -16.82
CA THR A 125 -4.10 2.95 -15.69
C THR A 125 -5.59 2.64 -15.84
N THR A 126 -6.18 2.88 -17.01
CA THR A 126 -7.60 2.60 -17.25
C THR A 126 -7.91 1.11 -17.15
N MET A 127 -7.07 0.26 -17.75
CA MET A 127 -7.24 -1.20 -17.69
C MET A 127 -7.12 -1.71 -16.25
N VAL A 128 -6.16 -1.21 -15.47
CA VAL A 128 -5.98 -1.55 -14.06
C VAL A 128 -7.20 -1.16 -13.23
N ASN A 129 -7.79 0.01 -13.47
CA ASN A 129 -8.99 0.44 -12.78
C ASN A 129 -10.19 -0.46 -13.10
N VAL A 130 -10.42 -0.78 -14.36
CA VAL A 130 -11.49 -1.71 -14.78
C VAL A 130 -11.25 -3.11 -14.17
N PHE A 131 -10.02 -3.62 -14.24
CA PHE A 131 -9.68 -4.89 -13.60
C PHE A 131 -9.97 -4.87 -12.10
N ASN A 132 -9.57 -3.83 -11.38
CA ASN A 132 -9.78 -3.73 -9.95
C ASN A 132 -11.27 -3.70 -9.59
N ASN A 133 -12.09 -2.95 -10.33
CA ASN A 133 -13.53 -2.94 -10.15
C ASN A 133 -14.15 -4.31 -10.41
N TYR A 134 -13.72 -5.00 -11.47
CA TYR A 134 -14.21 -6.32 -11.84
C TYR A 134 -13.77 -7.39 -10.85
N PHE A 135 -12.49 -7.42 -10.48
CA PHE A 135 -11.90 -8.52 -9.72
C PHE A 135 -12.20 -8.43 -8.22
N GLY A 136 -11.91 -7.30 -7.57
CA GLY A 136 -11.97 -7.26 -6.11
C GLY A 136 -12.32 -5.94 -5.45
N GLY A 137 -12.66 -4.91 -6.24
CA GLY A 137 -12.82 -3.53 -5.77
C GLY A 137 -14.18 -3.15 -5.17
N GLY A 138 -15.09 -4.09 -4.95
CA GLY A 138 -16.39 -3.75 -4.39
C GLY A 138 -17.31 -4.94 -4.24
N MET A 139 -18.54 -4.70 -3.77
CA MET A 139 -19.54 -5.76 -3.52
C MET A 139 -19.97 -6.52 -4.78
N GLY A 140 -19.87 -5.93 -5.95
CA GLY A 140 -20.13 -6.57 -7.24
C GLY A 140 -18.97 -7.35 -7.83
N SER A 141 -17.78 -7.28 -7.21
CA SER A 141 -16.56 -7.90 -7.72
C SER A 141 -16.55 -9.43 -7.60
N LEU A 142 -15.76 -10.09 -8.44
CA LEU A 142 -15.66 -11.55 -8.46
C LEU A 142 -15.24 -12.13 -7.11
N VAL A 143 -14.22 -11.55 -6.50
CA VAL A 143 -13.69 -12.02 -5.21
C VAL A 143 -14.73 -11.91 -4.12
N PHE A 144 -15.43 -10.78 -4.04
CA PHE A 144 -16.46 -10.56 -3.03
C PHE A 144 -17.64 -11.52 -3.24
N GLN A 145 -18.17 -11.59 -4.46
CA GLN A 145 -19.31 -12.43 -4.79
C GLN A 145 -19.02 -13.93 -4.59
N THR A 146 -17.82 -14.38 -4.95
CA THR A 146 -17.47 -15.80 -4.86
C THR A 146 -17.13 -16.21 -3.42
N ILE A 147 -16.23 -15.48 -2.76
CA ILE A 147 -15.67 -15.91 -1.47
C ILE A 147 -16.58 -15.54 -0.30
N ARG A 148 -17.14 -14.34 -0.31
CA ARG A 148 -17.98 -13.86 0.79
C ARG A 148 -19.44 -14.23 0.60
N GLU A 149 -20.07 -13.84 -0.52
CA GLU A 149 -21.52 -14.00 -0.69
C GLU A 149 -21.93 -15.44 -1.02
N SER A 150 -21.32 -16.03 -2.03
CA SER A 150 -21.73 -17.36 -2.52
C SER A 150 -21.25 -18.50 -1.62
N LYS A 151 -19.97 -18.48 -1.20
CA LYS A 151 -19.36 -19.56 -0.41
C LYS A 151 -19.32 -19.28 1.10
N ALA A 152 -19.61 -18.06 1.55
CA ALA A 152 -19.57 -17.62 2.96
C ALA A 152 -18.27 -18.03 3.69
N LEU A 153 -17.12 -17.96 2.99
CA LEU A 153 -15.82 -18.42 3.50
C LEU A 153 -15.05 -17.34 4.26
N ALA A 154 -15.37 -16.07 4.02
CA ALA A 154 -14.64 -14.97 4.62
C ALA A 154 -15.56 -13.81 4.99
N TYR A 155 -15.24 -13.12 6.08
CA TYR A 155 -15.89 -11.88 6.46
C TYR A 155 -15.38 -10.71 5.62
N SER A 156 -14.10 -10.67 5.34
CA SER A 156 -13.43 -9.63 4.56
C SER A 156 -12.56 -10.27 3.48
N THR A 157 -12.75 -9.83 2.24
CA THR A 157 -11.99 -10.30 1.09
C THR A 157 -11.93 -9.23 0.02
N TYR A 158 -10.79 -9.14 -0.67
CA TYR A 158 -10.59 -8.27 -1.81
C TYR A 158 -9.42 -8.74 -2.68
N GLY A 159 -9.32 -8.17 -3.86
CA GLY A 159 -8.17 -8.39 -4.73
C GLY A 159 -7.90 -7.16 -5.58
N TYR A 160 -6.63 -6.80 -5.74
CA TYR A 160 -6.22 -5.64 -6.50
C TYR A 160 -4.98 -5.89 -7.31
N TYR A 161 -4.93 -5.32 -8.49
CA TYR A 161 -3.71 -5.04 -9.21
C TYR A 161 -3.24 -3.66 -8.76
N VAL A 162 -2.26 -3.66 -7.84
CA VAL A 162 -1.86 -2.45 -7.12
C VAL A 162 -0.89 -1.64 -7.96
N GLN A 163 -1.27 -0.41 -8.24
CA GLN A 163 -0.44 0.55 -8.96
C GLN A 163 0.63 1.11 -8.02
N PRO A 164 1.90 1.17 -8.44
CA PRO A 164 2.96 1.74 -7.64
C PRO A 164 2.82 3.26 -7.52
N GLN A 165 3.44 3.83 -6.48
CA GLN A 165 3.46 5.27 -6.26
C GLN A 165 4.51 6.01 -7.08
N LYS A 166 5.51 5.29 -7.63
CA LYS A 166 6.60 5.83 -8.42
C LYS A 166 6.68 5.12 -9.76
N LYS A 167 7.10 5.85 -10.80
CA LYS A 167 7.19 5.35 -12.19
C LYS A 167 8.24 4.25 -12.40
N ASP A 168 9.22 4.17 -11.53
CA ASP A 168 10.31 3.19 -11.55
C ASP A 168 10.03 1.93 -10.70
N GLN A 169 8.83 1.81 -10.18
CA GLN A 169 8.39 0.66 -9.39
C GLN A 169 7.43 -0.23 -10.19
N ASP A 170 7.33 -1.49 -9.77
CA ASP A 170 6.48 -2.47 -10.41
C ASP A 170 5.07 -2.49 -9.82
N TYR A 171 4.09 -2.85 -10.64
CA TYR A 171 2.79 -3.28 -10.14
C TYR A 171 2.95 -4.58 -9.36
N TYR A 172 1.97 -4.86 -8.51
CA TYR A 172 1.84 -6.17 -7.90
C TYR A 172 0.38 -6.58 -7.77
N LEU A 173 0.12 -7.88 -7.94
CA LEU A 173 -1.18 -8.46 -7.65
C LEU A 173 -1.27 -8.74 -6.16
N LEU A 174 -2.37 -8.31 -5.56
CA LEU A 174 -2.70 -8.53 -4.16
C LEU A 174 -4.05 -9.23 -4.06
N GLY A 175 -4.09 -10.38 -3.40
CA GLY A 175 -5.30 -11.01 -2.90
C GLY A 175 -5.32 -10.97 -1.38
N TYR A 176 -6.49 -10.85 -0.78
CA TYR A 176 -6.67 -10.88 0.67
C TYR A 176 -7.93 -11.64 1.06
N VAL A 177 -7.79 -12.47 2.08
CA VAL A 177 -8.90 -13.18 2.73
C VAL A 177 -8.71 -13.17 4.24
N GLY A 178 -9.72 -12.70 4.96
CA GLY A 178 -9.86 -12.87 6.41
C GLY A 178 -10.95 -13.90 6.70
N SER A 179 -10.56 -15.11 7.08
CA SER A 179 -11.45 -16.25 7.31
C SER A 179 -11.40 -16.74 8.76
N GLN A 180 -12.43 -17.49 9.17
CA GLN A 180 -12.34 -18.30 10.37
C GLN A 180 -11.33 -19.45 10.18
N ALA A 181 -10.74 -19.93 11.25
CA ALA A 181 -9.70 -20.95 11.18
C ALA A 181 -10.19 -22.26 10.52
N ASP A 182 -11.41 -22.67 10.81
CA ASP A 182 -12.06 -23.86 10.23
C ASP A 182 -12.35 -23.74 8.73
N LYS A 183 -12.46 -22.51 8.20
CA LYS A 183 -12.72 -22.21 6.78
C LYS A 183 -11.46 -21.82 6.00
N PHE A 184 -10.30 -21.78 6.67
CA PHE A 184 -9.06 -21.32 6.07
C PHE A 184 -8.67 -22.05 4.78
N ASN A 185 -8.75 -23.39 4.80
CA ASN A 185 -8.40 -24.21 3.64
C ASN A 185 -9.31 -23.92 2.44
N ASP A 186 -10.63 -23.92 2.66
CA ASP A 186 -11.60 -23.69 1.59
C ASP A 186 -11.49 -22.26 1.03
N ALA A 187 -11.25 -21.28 1.89
CA ALA A 187 -11.03 -19.90 1.49
C ALA A 187 -9.73 -19.73 0.67
N THR A 188 -8.68 -20.45 1.05
CA THR A 188 -7.40 -20.47 0.33
C THR A 188 -7.56 -21.12 -1.05
N VAL A 189 -8.24 -22.26 -1.14
CA VAL A 189 -8.54 -22.92 -2.42
C VAL A 189 -9.36 -22.00 -3.32
N ALA A 190 -10.42 -21.40 -2.80
CA ALA A 190 -11.30 -20.51 -3.58
C ALA A 190 -10.54 -19.29 -4.14
N MET A 191 -9.67 -18.66 -3.36
CA MET A 191 -8.86 -17.54 -3.84
C MET A 191 -7.84 -18.01 -4.89
N ASN A 192 -7.18 -19.15 -4.69
CA ASN A 192 -6.25 -19.71 -5.68
C ASN A 192 -6.94 -20.04 -7.00
N GLU A 193 -8.17 -20.56 -6.97
CA GLU A 193 -8.97 -20.79 -8.16
C GLU A 193 -9.23 -19.49 -8.92
N LEU A 194 -9.65 -18.43 -8.23
CA LEU A 194 -9.88 -17.12 -8.86
C LEU A 194 -8.61 -16.48 -9.43
N LEU A 195 -7.47 -16.65 -8.76
CA LEU A 195 -6.18 -16.12 -9.22
C LEU A 195 -5.59 -16.89 -10.40
N THR A 196 -5.92 -18.18 -10.54
CA THR A 196 -5.40 -19.04 -11.62
C THR A 196 -6.35 -19.14 -12.79
N LYS A 197 -7.67 -19.10 -12.53
CA LYS A 197 -8.70 -19.29 -13.54
C LYS A 197 -9.86 -18.32 -13.28
N MET A 198 -9.60 -17.05 -13.56
CA MET A 198 -10.62 -16.00 -13.40
C MET A 198 -11.81 -16.27 -14.36
N PRO A 199 -13.04 -16.38 -13.83
CA PRO A 199 -14.22 -16.56 -14.68
C PRO A 199 -14.51 -15.30 -15.50
N GLU A 200 -15.00 -15.50 -16.71
CA GLU A 200 -15.47 -14.42 -17.59
C GLU A 200 -16.97 -14.20 -17.35
N LEU A 201 -17.33 -13.09 -16.74
CA LEU A 201 -18.70 -12.69 -16.47
C LEU A 201 -19.01 -11.36 -17.18
N PRO A 202 -19.57 -11.39 -18.41
CA PRO A 202 -19.77 -10.18 -19.21
C PRO A 202 -20.59 -9.09 -18.50
N LYS A 203 -21.63 -9.46 -17.76
CA LYS A 203 -22.44 -8.48 -17.00
C LYS A 203 -21.64 -7.75 -15.93
N ASN A 204 -20.78 -8.46 -15.19
CA ASN A 204 -19.94 -7.87 -14.16
C ASN A 204 -18.85 -6.98 -14.80
N LEU A 205 -18.36 -7.37 -15.97
CA LEU A 205 -17.39 -6.55 -16.71
C LEU A 205 -18.00 -5.23 -17.20
N GLU A 206 -19.24 -5.24 -17.67
CA GLU A 206 -19.95 -4.01 -18.07
C GLU A 206 -20.19 -3.07 -16.87
N LEU A 207 -20.46 -3.62 -15.69
CA LEU A 207 -20.60 -2.84 -14.46
C LEU A 207 -19.25 -2.29 -13.93
N ALA A 208 -18.15 -2.90 -14.31
CA ALA A 208 -16.81 -2.51 -13.88
C ALA A 208 -16.18 -1.38 -14.74
N LYS A 209 -16.69 -1.17 -15.94
CA LYS A 209 -16.29 -0.10 -16.88
C LYS A 209 -16.83 1.25 -16.45
#